data_75eb6c9828ad7db49e0df63fb059188b
#
_entry.id   75eb6c9828ad7db49e0df63fb059188b
#
_cell.length_a   1.000
_cell.length_b   1.000
_cell.length_c   1.000
_cell.angle_alpha   90.00
_cell.angle_beta   90.00
_cell.angle_gamma   90.00
#
_symmetry.space_group_name_H-M   'P 1'
#
loop_
_entity.id
_entity.type
_entity.pdbx_description
1 polymer ?
#
loop_
_entity_poly.entity_id
_entity_poly.type
_entity_poly.pdbx_seq_one_letter_code
_entity_poly.pdbx_strand_id
1 'polypeptide(L)'
;MSVAPVLDPTVRHLYVHVPFCPSICPYCDFHVLTRRAGLVEAYLAKLDEEAARLADTHDVALDTVYLGGGTPSFLRDAELSALVGSVRRHLGWGRVENTLEVNPGTVSADRAALWRDLGLDRASVGVQSLDDATLRFLGRQHDARQARDAVTTLVDTAFRVSGDLITAVPGQPLDGDIRGLVELGVGHVSAYTLTIEPGTEFARRGVTVDEDDERRGFERTEALLGEHGFTRYEISNYARPGQQSQHNLSYWHGRTYLGLGPGAAGHYPAAGGSRILTTRRTNPHLHEWLAGAAGEDDPIDAHEYVTDALFMGLRLREGLDVADLSRRSGLDVRAAYAAPINANVARGLLTLDGDRLRATPQGWWLLNRVVTDFLEASPAEQAESP
;
A
#
# COMPACT_ATOMS: atom_id res chain seq x y z
N MET A 1 8.02 -16.13 30.45
CA MET A 1 9.45 -15.77 30.31
C MET A 1 9.55 -14.91 29.05
N SER A 2 10.04 -13.68 29.14
CA SER A 2 10.31 -12.85 27.97
C SER A 2 11.46 -13.46 27.18
N VAL A 3 11.24 -13.74 25.92
CA VAL A 3 12.27 -14.20 24.99
C VAL A 3 12.87 -12.94 24.36
N ALA A 4 14.18 -12.93 24.08
CA ALA A 4 14.75 -11.79 23.36
C ALA A 4 14.08 -11.66 21.97
N PRO A 5 13.66 -10.45 21.56
CA PRO A 5 13.04 -10.24 20.27
C PRO A 5 14.00 -10.58 19.12
N VAL A 6 13.48 -11.18 18.06
CA VAL A 6 14.26 -11.56 16.87
C VAL A 6 13.64 -10.88 15.64
N LEU A 7 14.08 -9.65 15.39
CA LEU A 7 13.78 -8.93 14.15
C LEU A 7 14.93 -9.10 13.15
N ASP A 8 14.60 -9.27 11.87
CA ASP A 8 15.61 -9.20 10.81
C ASP A 8 16.17 -7.76 10.76
N PRO A 9 17.46 -7.54 11.00
CA PRO A 9 18.04 -6.20 10.94
C PRO A 9 18.12 -5.66 9.52
N THR A 10 18.04 -6.53 8.52
CA THR A 10 18.14 -6.17 7.10
C THR A 10 16.80 -5.68 6.57
N VAL A 11 16.76 -4.48 6.01
CA VAL A 11 15.57 -3.94 5.35
C VAL A 11 15.46 -4.48 3.94
N ARG A 12 14.28 -5.07 3.63
CA ARG A 12 14.06 -5.78 2.36
C ARG A 12 13.07 -5.09 1.43
N HIS A 13 12.44 -4.02 1.84
CA HIS A 13 11.39 -3.36 1.08
C HIS A 13 11.63 -1.86 1.02
N LEU A 14 11.44 -1.26 -0.16
CA LEU A 14 11.61 0.17 -0.38
C LEU A 14 10.35 0.74 -1.06
N TYR A 15 9.75 1.75 -0.44
CA TYR A 15 8.77 2.62 -1.05
C TYR A 15 9.42 3.93 -1.47
N VAL A 16 9.22 4.36 -2.71
CA VAL A 16 9.70 5.64 -3.23
C VAL A 16 8.50 6.52 -3.56
N HIS A 17 8.38 7.63 -2.88
CA HIS A 17 7.28 8.58 -3.12
C HIS A 17 7.64 9.58 -4.20
N VAL A 18 6.88 9.56 -5.31
CA VAL A 18 6.97 10.50 -6.42
C VAL A 18 5.75 11.43 -6.38
N PRO A 19 5.87 12.68 -5.92
CA PRO A 19 4.72 13.53 -5.60
C PRO A 19 4.06 14.20 -6.82
N PHE A 20 4.47 13.87 -8.04
CA PHE A 20 4.04 14.60 -9.24
C PHE A 20 2.87 13.94 -9.94
N CYS A 21 1.80 14.73 -10.19
CA CYS A 21 0.65 14.33 -10.99
C CYS A 21 0.45 15.29 -12.18
N PRO A 22 -0.18 14.81 -13.29
CA PRO A 22 -0.61 15.70 -14.36
C PRO A 22 -1.73 16.64 -13.91
N SER A 23 -2.62 16.16 -13.04
CA SER A 23 -3.72 16.92 -12.39
C SER A 23 -4.06 16.26 -11.06
N ILE A 24 -4.68 17.01 -10.15
CA ILE A 24 -5.17 16.51 -8.87
C ILE A 24 -6.63 16.10 -9.03
N CYS A 25 -6.94 14.83 -8.75
CA CYS A 25 -8.30 14.31 -8.83
C CYS A 25 -9.17 14.86 -7.67
N PRO A 26 -10.48 15.11 -7.88
CA PRO A 26 -11.37 15.71 -6.88
C PRO A 26 -11.50 14.91 -5.56
N TYR A 27 -11.25 13.62 -5.59
CA TYR A 27 -11.30 12.72 -4.43
C TYR A 27 -9.94 12.49 -3.73
N CYS A 28 -8.84 12.95 -4.34
CA CYS A 28 -7.49 12.61 -3.90
C CYS A 28 -7.08 13.42 -2.67
N ASP A 29 -6.65 12.72 -1.62
CA ASP A 29 -6.09 13.27 -0.38
C ASP A 29 -4.56 13.09 -0.27
N PHE A 30 -3.94 12.46 -1.26
CA PHE A 30 -2.50 12.23 -1.26
C PHE A 30 -1.71 13.54 -1.38
N HIS A 31 -0.50 13.52 -0.82
CA HIS A 31 0.46 14.63 -0.93
C HIS A 31 1.05 14.72 -2.33
N VAL A 32 0.29 15.28 -3.25
CA VAL A 32 0.64 15.38 -4.66
C VAL A 32 0.64 16.83 -5.14
N LEU A 33 1.44 17.07 -6.16
CA LEU A 33 1.62 18.39 -6.77
C LEU A 33 1.59 18.27 -8.29
N THR A 34 1.16 19.33 -8.94
CA THR A 34 1.35 19.45 -10.37
C THR A 34 2.81 19.80 -10.68
N ARG A 35 3.32 19.24 -11.77
CA ARG A 35 4.69 19.46 -12.22
C ARG A 35 4.98 20.95 -12.46
N ARG A 36 6.16 21.41 -11.98
CA ARG A 36 6.71 22.75 -12.25
C ARG A 36 8.15 22.65 -12.72
N ALA A 37 8.59 23.61 -13.54
CA ALA A 37 9.96 23.66 -14.01
C ALA A 37 10.96 23.74 -12.83
N GLY A 38 12.08 23.03 -12.92
CA GLY A 38 13.13 22.97 -11.90
C GLY A 38 12.79 22.13 -10.66
N LEU A 39 11.52 21.81 -10.41
CA LEU A 39 11.12 21.10 -9.20
C LEU A 39 11.44 19.60 -9.25
N VAL A 40 11.30 18.99 -10.42
CA VAL A 40 11.64 17.57 -10.60
C VAL A 40 13.15 17.35 -10.52
N GLU A 41 13.93 18.24 -11.08
CA GLU A 41 15.39 18.23 -11.01
C GLU A 41 15.87 18.35 -9.56
N ALA A 42 15.31 19.31 -8.79
CA ALA A 42 15.61 19.46 -7.37
C ALA A 42 15.20 18.22 -6.55
N TYR A 43 14.03 17.65 -6.86
CA TYR A 43 13.55 16.40 -6.25
C TYR A 43 14.53 15.24 -6.50
N LEU A 44 14.96 15.02 -7.74
CA LEU A 44 15.87 13.93 -8.09
C LEU A 44 17.24 14.08 -7.42
N ALA A 45 17.79 15.31 -7.35
CA ALA A 45 19.04 15.57 -6.64
C ALA A 45 18.92 15.26 -5.14
N LYS A 46 17.82 15.70 -4.50
CA LYS A 46 17.58 15.44 -3.08
C LYS A 46 17.31 13.97 -2.78
N LEU A 47 16.63 13.28 -3.69
CA LEU A 47 16.37 11.83 -3.60
C LEU A 47 17.68 11.03 -3.65
N ASP A 48 18.65 11.43 -4.49
CA ASP A 48 19.97 10.81 -4.57
C ASP A 48 20.76 10.97 -3.26
N GLU A 49 20.73 12.17 -2.67
CA GLU A 49 21.34 12.44 -1.36
C GLU A 49 20.70 11.60 -0.23
N GLU A 50 19.38 11.50 -0.23
CA GLU A 50 18.66 10.72 0.78
C GLU A 50 18.91 9.23 0.61
N ALA A 51 18.92 8.70 -0.62
CA ALA A 51 19.22 7.31 -0.89
C ALA A 51 20.64 6.93 -0.42
N ALA A 52 21.64 7.79 -0.65
CA ALA A 52 22.98 7.60 -0.14
C ALA A 52 23.02 7.56 1.40
N ARG A 53 22.35 8.49 2.07
CA ARG A 53 22.26 8.53 3.53
C ARG A 53 21.59 7.29 4.11
N LEU A 54 20.52 6.79 3.49
CA LEU A 54 19.83 5.56 3.92
C LEU A 54 20.73 4.34 3.78
N ALA A 55 21.55 4.26 2.73
CA ALA A 55 22.52 3.18 2.55
C ALA A 55 23.63 3.18 3.63
N ASP A 56 24.04 4.37 4.10
CA ASP A 56 25.04 4.51 5.17
C ASP A 56 24.49 4.15 6.56
N THR A 57 23.16 4.23 6.75
CA THR A 57 22.53 4.11 8.07
C THR A 57 21.76 2.80 8.28
N HIS A 58 21.49 2.04 7.22
CA HIS A 58 20.70 0.82 7.28
C HIS A 58 21.39 -0.32 6.53
N ASP A 59 21.22 -1.56 7.02
CA ASP A 59 21.55 -2.76 6.26
C ASP A 59 20.40 -3.04 5.27
N VAL A 60 20.67 -2.95 3.97
CA VAL A 60 19.66 -3.01 2.92
C VAL A 60 19.94 -4.13 1.92
N ALA A 61 18.98 -5.03 1.71
CA ALA A 61 19.01 -6.06 0.69
C ALA A 61 17.61 -6.26 0.10
N LEU A 62 17.24 -5.43 -0.88
CA LEU A 62 15.87 -5.28 -1.34
C LEU A 62 15.30 -6.53 -2.03
N ASP A 63 14.15 -6.98 -1.56
CA ASP A 63 13.27 -7.92 -2.25
C ASP A 63 12.26 -7.18 -3.11
N THR A 64 11.72 -6.05 -2.63
CA THR A 64 10.76 -5.25 -3.41
C THR A 64 11.10 -3.77 -3.44
N VAL A 65 10.84 -3.14 -4.60
CA VAL A 65 10.83 -1.67 -4.76
C VAL A 65 9.45 -1.26 -5.29
N TYR A 66 8.86 -0.26 -4.68
CA TYR A 66 7.57 0.28 -5.12
C TYR A 66 7.69 1.78 -5.38
N LEU A 67 7.52 2.18 -6.64
CA LEU A 67 7.48 3.58 -7.04
C LEU A 67 6.02 4.02 -7.09
N GLY A 68 5.62 4.88 -6.15
CA GLY A 68 4.21 5.26 -5.95
C GLY A 68 4.01 6.70 -5.53
N GLY A 69 2.79 7.02 -5.11
CA GLY A 69 2.36 8.29 -4.54
C GLY A 69 1.49 9.12 -5.46
N GLY A 70 2.07 10.02 -6.24
CA GLY A 70 1.35 10.78 -7.24
C GLY A 70 1.17 9.97 -8.54
N THR A 71 2.06 10.17 -9.48
CA THR A 71 2.06 9.42 -10.74
C THR A 71 3.51 9.23 -11.20
N PRO A 72 4.22 8.23 -10.72
CA PRO A 72 5.61 7.99 -11.11
C PRO A 72 5.79 7.84 -12.62
N SER A 73 4.83 7.21 -13.30
CA SER A 73 4.81 7.10 -14.76
C SER A 73 4.65 8.45 -15.50
N PHE A 74 4.38 9.54 -14.80
CA PHE A 74 4.33 10.89 -15.38
C PHE A 74 5.73 11.54 -15.50
N LEU A 75 6.74 11.00 -14.80
CA LEU A 75 8.13 11.41 -15.01
C LEU A 75 8.53 11.18 -16.48
N ARG A 76 9.36 12.07 -17.01
CA ARG A 76 9.97 11.84 -18.34
C ARG A 76 10.90 10.64 -18.29
N ASP A 77 11.16 10.03 -19.42
CA ASP A 77 11.98 8.80 -19.50
C ASP A 77 13.37 8.98 -18.87
N ALA A 78 14.04 10.12 -19.13
CA ALA A 78 15.32 10.43 -18.52
C ALA A 78 15.23 10.64 -17.00
N GLU A 79 14.12 11.20 -16.49
CA GLU A 79 13.90 11.44 -15.07
C GLU A 79 13.62 10.14 -14.31
N LEU A 80 12.76 9.28 -14.87
CA LEU A 80 12.52 7.96 -14.31
C LEU A 80 13.80 7.10 -14.32
N SER A 81 14.57 7.16 -15.41
CA SER A 81 15.88 6.49 -15.50
C SER A 81 16.86 6.99 -14.45
N ALA A 82 16.90 8.31 -14.20
CA ALA A 82 17.75 8.90 -13.17
C ALA A 82 17.32 8.45 -11.76
N LEU A 83 16.00 8.43 -11.47
CA LEU A 83 15.46 7.94 -10.20
C LEU A 83 15.85 6.47 -9.97
N VAL A 84 15.56 5.59 -10.93
CA VAL A 84 15.91 4.16 -10.84
C VAL A 84 17.43 3.97 -10.71
N GLY A 85 18.21 4.76 -11.45
CA GLY A 85 19.69 4.74 -11.38
C GLY A 85 20.21 5.12 -9.99
N SER A 86 19.60 6.11 -9.35
CA SER A 86 19.94 6.52 -7.99
C SER A 86 19.63 5.42 -6.97
N VAL A 87 18.43 4.87 -6.98
CA VAL A 87 18.03 3.77 -6.09
C VAL A 87 18.97 2.59 -6.24
N ARG A 88 19.25 2.16 -7.48
CA ARG A 88 20.16 1.03 -7.74
C ARG A 88 21.58 1.25 -7.25
N ARG A 89 22.09 2.47 -7.40
CA ARG A 89 23.47 2.82 -7.01
C ARG A 89 23.67 2.74 -5.52
N HIS A 90 22.70 3.22 -4.74
CA HIS A 90 22.84 3.37 -3.29
C HIS A 90 22.23 2.21 -2.50
N LEU A 91 21.03 1.76 -2.88
CA LEU A 91 20.21 0.81 -2.10
C LEU A 91 20.06 -0.56 -2.78
N GLY A 92 20.45 -0.67 -4.04
CA GLY A 92 20.20 -1.89 -4.82
C GLY A 92 18.82 -1.86 -5.51
N TRP A 93 18.33 -3.05 -5.93
CA TRP A 93 17.06 -3.19 -6.65
C TRP A 93 16.31 -4.42 -6.17
N GLY A 94 15.00 -4.41 -6.23
CA GLY A 94 14.16 -5.51 -5.77
C GLY A 94 14.42 -6.79 -6.56
N ARG A 95 14.67 -7.88 -5.85
CA ARG A 95 14.93 -9.20 -6.44
C ARG A 95 13.66 -9.97 -6.78
N VAL A 96 12.54 -9.60 -6.16
CA VAL A 96 11.26 -10.31 -6.24
C VAL A 96 10.21 -9.51 -7.01
N GLU A 97 10.08 -8.20 -6.74
CA GLU A 97 9.05 -7.34 -7.34
C GLU A 97 9.52 -5.90 -7.43
N ASN A 98 9.33 -5.28 -8.59
CA ASN A 98 9.58 -3.86 -8.79
C ASN A 98 8.34 -3.23 -9.44
N THR A 99 7.58 -2.49 -8.65
CA THR A 99 6.29 -1.92 -9.05
C THR A 99 6.41 -0.46 -9.48
N LEU A 100 5.70 -0.10 -10.54
CA LEU A 100 5.45 1.27 -10.97
C LEU A 100 3.95 1.56 -10.89
N GLU A 101 3.56 2.65 -10.24
CA GLU A 101 2.21 3.20 -10.39
C GLU A 101 2.08 3.95 -11.71
N VAL A 102 0.99 3.63 -12.42
CA VAL A 102 0.80 4.04 -13.82
C VAL A 102 -0.53 4.75 -14.00
N ASN A 103 -0.49 5.95 -14.58
CA ASN A 103 -1.69 6.57 -15.13
C ASN A 103 -1.86 6.13 -16.60
N PRO A 104 -3.03 5.65 -17.03
CA PRO A 104 -3.27 5.19 -18.41
C PRO A 104 -2.78 6.15 -19.48
N GLY A 105 -3.00 7.46 -19.31
CA GLY A 105 -2.57 8.47 -20.28
C GLY A 105 -1.05 8.62 -20.46
N THR A 106 -0.24 7.91 -19.66
CA THR A 106 1.23 7.98 -19.76
C THR A 106 1.86 6.77 -20.48
N VAL A 107 1.05 5.78 -20.86
CA VAL A 107 1.53 4.51 -21.44
C VAL A 107 1.70 4.64 -22.94
N SER A 108 2.83 4.15 -23.44
CA SER A 108 3.08 3.80 -24.85
C SER A 108 3.94 2.55 -24.92
N ALA A 109 3.98 1.89 -26.07
CA ALA A 109 4.80 0.68 -26.24
C ALA A 109 6.29 0.94 -25.97
N ASP A 110 6.83 2.06 -26.44
CA ASP A 110 8.23 2.45 -26.21
C ASP A 110 8.51 2.68 -24.71
N ARG A 111 7.59 3.34 -24.01
CA ARG A 111 7.73 3.56 -22.56
C ARG A 111 7.61 2.27 -21.76
N ALA A 112 6.68 1.40 -22.12
CA ALA A 112 6.55 0.09 -21.48
C ALA A 112 7.84 -0.74 -21.67
N ALA A 113 8.43 -0.73 -22.87
CA ALA A 113 9.72 -1.38 -23.14
C ALA A 113 10.86 -0.77 -22.28
N LEU A 114 10.97 0.56 -22.22
CA LEU A 114 11.93 1.25 -21.37
C LEU A 114 11.74 0.85 -19.89
N TRP A 115 10.51 0.82 -19.38
CA TRP A 115 10.25 0.44 -17.99
C TRP A 115 10.68 -1.00 -17.69
N ARG A 116 10.49 -1.92 -18.66
CA ARG A 116 11.03 -3.29 -18.56
C ARG A 116 12.56 -3.30 -18.53
N ASP A 117 13.22 -2.52 -19.37
CA ASP A 117 14.69 -2.39 -19.39
C ASP A 117 15.23 -1.79 -18.08
N LEU A 118 14.46 -0.91 -17.45
CA LEU A 118 14.71 -0.42 -16.11
C LEU A 118 14.43 -1.46 -15.00
N GLY A 119 14.03 -2.69 -15.37
CA GLY A 119 13.78 -3.79 -14.43
C GLY A 119 12.52 -3.64 -13.61
N LEU A 120 11.57 -2.82 -14.06
CA LEU A 120 10.21 -2.80 -13.52
C LEU A 120 9.45 -4.00 -14.09
N ASP A 121 8.78 -4.77 -13.24
CA ASP A 121 8.11 -6.02 -13.62
C ASP A 121 6.63 -6.06 -13.25
N ARG A 122 6.16 -5.12 -12.40
CA ARG A 122 4.77 -4.96 -12.01
C ARG A 122 4.30 -3.53 -12.29
N ALA A 123 3.10 -3.38 -12.84
CA ALA A 123 2.43 -2.10 -13.04
C ALA A 123 1.10 -2.07 -12.28
N SER A 124 0.90 -1.06 -11.43
CA SER A 124 -0.40 -0.75 -10.81
C SER A 124 -1.04 0.38 -11.62
N VAL A 125 -2.07 0.06 -12.36
CA VAL A 125 -2.66 0.97 -13.35
C VAL A 125 -3.92 1.58 -12.77
N GLY A 126 -3.92 2.88 -12.52
CA GLY A 126 -5.07 3.62 -12.02
C GLY A 126 -6.19 3.75 -13.07
N VAL A 127 -6.81 2.64 -13.41
CA VAL A 127 -7.93 2.55 -14.36
C VAL A 127 -9.14 3.28 -13.82
N GLN A 128 -9.47 3.05 -12.56
CA GLN A 128 -10.58 3.54 -11.75
C GLN A 128 -11.96 3.06 -12.24
N SER A 129 -12.23 3.10 -13.53
CA SER A 129 -13.42 2.55 -14.22
C SER A 129 -13.14 2.38 -15.72
N LEU A 130 -13.90 1.55 -16.39
CA LEU A 130 -13.94 1.42 -17.85
C LEU A 130 -15.20 2.05 -18.47
N ASP A 131 -15.87 2.93 -17.70
CA ASP A 131 -17.02 3.74 -18.12
C ASP A 131 -16.68 5.23 -18.13
N ASP A 132 -16.90 5.89 -19.26
CA ASP A 132 -16.53 7.28 -19.45
C ASP A 132 -17.33 8.26 -18.56
N ALA A 133 -18.56 7.91 -18.17
CA ALA A 133 -19.35 8.75 -17.28
C ALA A 133 -18.76 8.72 -15.86
N THR A 134 -18.42 7.54 -15.38
CA THR A 134 -17.75 7.31 -14.10
C THR A 134 -16.38 8.01 -14.06
N LEU A 135 -15.56 7.88 -15.12
CA LEU A 135 -14.26 8.54 -15.22
C LEU A 135 -14.39 10.08 -15.17
N ARG A 136 -15.36 10.65 -15.88
CA ARG A 136 -15.63 12.09 -15.80
C ARG A 136 -16.07 12.55 -14.42
N PHE A 137 -16.93 11.77 -13.75
CA PHE A 137 -17.33 12.06 -12.36
C PHE A 137 -16.12 12.08 -11.43
N LEU A 138 -15.23 11.11 -11.56
CA LEU A 138 -13.98 11.01 -10.79
C LEU A 138 -12.93 12.07 -11.21
N GLY A 139 -13.18 12.90 -12.23
CA GLY A 139 -12.24 13.92 -12.70
C GLY A 139 -10.99 13.35 -13.38
N ARG A 140 -11.07 12.12 -13.93
CA ARG A 140 -9.96 11.49 -14.64
C ARG A 140 -9.72 12.14 -15.98
N GLN A 141 -8.43 12.23 -16.38
CA GLN A 141 -8.02 12.85 -17.65
C GLN A 141 -8.02 11.85 -18.82
N HIS A 142 -7.98 10.55 -18.53
CA HIS A 142 -8.07 9.48 -19.52
C HIS A 142 -9.52 9.01 -19.69
N ASP A 143 -9.82 8.46 -20.85
CA ASP A 143 -11.08 7.78 -21.18
C ASP A 143 -10.96 6.25 -21.05
N ALA A 144 -12.08 5.54 -21.15
CA ALA A 144 -12.15 4.09 -21.05
C ALA A 144 -11.32 3.37 -22.12
N ARG A 145 -11.21 3.96 -23.34
CA ARG A 145 -10.38 3.41 -24.42
C ARG A 145 -8.91 3.51 -24.07
N GLN A 146 -8.45 4.66 -23.62
CA GLN A 146 -7.07 4.86 -23.18
C GLN A 146 -6.70 3.93 -22.03
N ALA A 147 -7.62 3.68 -21.08
CA ALA A 147 -7.42 2.72 -20.00
C ALA A 147 -7.23 1.29 -20.54
N ARG A 148 -8.08 0.86 -21.48
CA ARG A 148 -7.96 -0.45 -22.13
C ARG A 148 -6.65 -0.59 -22.93
N ASP A 149 -6.33 0.40 -23.73
CA ASP A 149 -5.09 0.41 -24.54
C ASP A 149 -3.84 0.34 -23.66
N ALA A 150 -3.83 1.06 -22.53
CA ALA A 150 -2.74 1.05 -21.56
C ALA A 150 -2.55 -0.32 -20.91
N VAL A 151 -3.64 -0.94 -20.40
CA VAL A 151 -3.59 -2.28 -19.80
C VAL A 151 -3.11 -3.30 -20.82
N THR A 152 -3.68 -3.30 -22.05
CA THR A 152 -3.27 -4.22 -23.11
C THR A 152 -1.78 -4.07 -23.42
N THR A 153 -1.29 -2.83 -23.59
CA THR A 153 0.14 -2.57 -23.88
C THR A 153 1.04 -3.14 -22.78
N LEU A 154 0.67 -2.98 -21.52
CA LEU A 154 1.47 -3.49 -20.40
C LEU A 154 1.42 -5.02 -20.29
N VAL A 155 0.26 -5.63 -20.52
CA VAL A 155 0.13 -7.10 -20.57
C VAL A 155 0.96 -7.67 -21.70
N ASP A 156 0.89 -7.10 -22.89
CA ASP A 156 1.64 -7.52 -24.08
C ASP A 156 3.17 -7.36 -23.89
N THR A 157 3.58 -6.42 -23.05
CA THR A 157 4.99 -6.20 -22.67
C THR A 157 5.43 -7.03 -21.46
N ALA A 158 4.63 -8.03 -21.07
CA ALA A 158 4.92 -8.98 -19.99
C ALA A 158 5.07 -8.35 -18.58
N PHE A 159 4.35 -7.25 -18.31
CA PHE A 159 4.16 -6.80 -16.93
C PHE A 159 3.16 -7.68 -16.20
N ARG A 160 3.37 -7.86 -14.91
CA ARG A 160 2.30 -8.27 -14.00
C ARG A 160 1.42 -7.05 -13.73
N VAL A 161 0.23 -7.02 -14.31
CA VAL A 161 -0.64 -5.85 -14.25
C VAL A 161 -1.68 -5.97 -13.14
N SER A 162 -1.76 -4.91 -12.31
CA SER A 162 -2.89 -4.61 -11.44
C SER A 162 -3.79 -3.58 -12.13
N GLY A 163 -5.08 -3.87 -12.24
CA GLY A 163 -6.08 -2.86 -12.58
C GLY A 163 -6.69 -2.31 -11.29
N ASP A 164 -6.47 -1.01 -11.03
CA ASP A 164 -7.00 -0.38 -9.83
C ASP A 164 -8.37 0.25 -10.16
N LEU A 165 -9.40 -0.11 -9.39
CA LEU A 165 -10.78 0.35 -9.51
C LEU A 165 -11.17 1.18 -8.29
N ILE A 166 -12.02 2.18 -8.51
CA ILE A 166 -12.81 2.82 -7.45
C ILE A 166 -14.22 2.25 -7.56
N THR A 167 -14.74 1.70 -6.47
CA THR A 167 -16.09 1.14 -6.36
C THR A 167 -17.02 2.08 -5.60
N ALA A 168 -18.32 1.76 -5.57
CA ALA A 168 -19.35 2.58 -4.91
C ALA A 168 -19.48 4.00 -5.49
N VAL A 169 -19.10 4.21 -6.75
CA VAL A 169 -19.34 5.47 -7.46
C VAL A 169 -20.80 5.48 -7.92
N PRO A 170 -21.55 6.56 -7.66
CA PRO A 170 -22.96 6.63 -8.05
C PRO A 170 -23.16 6.39 -9.55
N GLY A 171 -23.99 5.40 -9.89
CA GLY A 171 -24.31 5.03 -11.26
C GLY A 171 -23.25 4.23 -12.02
N GLN A 172 -22.19 3.77 -11.35
CA GLN A 172 -21.12 2.99 -11.95
C GLN A 172 -21.60 1.63 -12.45
N PRO A 173 -21.25 1.22 -13.70
CA PRO A 173 -21.51 -0.12 -14.20
C PRO A 173 -20.41 -1.11 -13.75
N LEU A 174 -20.31 -1.35 -12.44
CA LEU A 174 -19.23 -2.10 -11.80
C LEU A 174 -18.98 -3.49 -12.41
N ASP A 175 -20.05 -4.20 -12.79
CA ASP A 175 -19.92 -5.51 -13.47
C ASP A 175 -19.13 -5.40 -14.79
N GLY A 176 -19.38 -4.32 -15.54
CA GLY A 176 -18.69 -4.03 -16.80
C GLY A 176 -17.22 -3.70 -16.57
N ASP A 177 -16.91 -2.95 -15.53
CA ASP A 177 -15.54 -2.62 -15.14
C ASP A 177 -14.74 -3.87 -14.79
N ILE A 178 -15.30 -4.74 -13.92
CA ILE A 178 -14.62 -5.95 -13.46
C ILE A 178 -14.41 -6.93 -14.62
N ARG A 179 -15.46 -7.21 -15.42
CA ARG A 179 -15.33 -8.12 -16.57
C ARG A 179 -14.37 -7.59 -17.60
N GLY A 180 -14.40 -6.27 -17.86
CA GLY A 180 -13.46 -5.63 -18.77
C GLY A 180 -12.00 -5.79 -18.34
N LEU A 181 -11.67 -5.64 -17.05
CA LEU A 181 -10.33 -5.91 -16.55
C LEU A 181 -9.91 -7.37 -16.68
N VAL A 182 -10.82 -8.30 -16.39
CA VAL A 182 -10.58 -9.75 -16.55
C VAL A 182 -10.30 -10.09 -18.02
N GLU A 183 -11.09 -9.57 -18.95
CA GLU A 183 -10.92 -9.75 -20.40
C GLU A 183 -9.59 -9.17 -20.92
N LEU A 184 -9.12 -8.07 -20.34
CA LEU A 184 -7.82 -7.47 -20.64
C LEU A 184 -6.63 -8.27 -20.09
N GLY A 185 -6.88 -9.35 -19.33
CA GLY A 185 -5.83 -10.27 -18.88
C GLY A 185 -5.05 -9.81 -17.65
N VAL A 186 -5.58 -8.88 -16.85
CA VAL A 186 -4.92 -8.50 -15.58
C VAL A 186 -4.84 -9.71 -14.64
N GLY A 187 -3.74 -9.81 -13.90
CA GLY A 187 -3.55 -10.85 -12.88
C GLY A 187 -3.95 -10.41 -11.47
N HIS A 188 -4.17 -9.13 -11.29
CA HIS A 188 -4.46 -8.50 -10.00
C HIS A 188 -5.48 -7.37 -10.17
N VAL A 189 -6.35 -7.18 -9.18
CA VAL A 189 -7.30 -6.07 -9.12
C VAL A 189 -7.27 -5.48 -7.73
N SER A 190 -7.03 -4.17 -7.65
CA SER A 190 -7.24 -3.38 -6.43
C SER A 190 -8.62 -2.71 -6.55
N ALA A 191 -9.52 -2.99 -5.61
CA ALA A 191 -10.88 -2.43 -5.61
C ALA A 191 -11.06 -1.60 -4.33
N TYR A 192 -10.94 -0.28 -4.49
CA TYR A 192 -11.08 0.67 -3.39
C TYR A 192 -12.47 1.27 -3.38
N THR A 193 -13.14 1.24 -2.26
CA THR A 193 -14.39 1.99 -2.09
C THR A 193 -14.11 3.49 -2.14
N LEU A 194 -14.92 4.25 -2.88
CA LEU A 194 -14.82 5.71 -2.90
C LEU A 194 -15.00 6.26 -1.47
N THR A 195 -13.94 6.84 -0.93
CA THR A 195 -13.96 7.50 0.38
C THR A 195 -13.90 9.00 0.18
N ILE A 196 -14.70 9.75 0.93
CA ILE A 196 -14.72 11.21 0.87
C ILE A 196 -13.91 11.78 2.02
N GLU A 197 -12.64 12.05 1.74
CA GLU A 197 -11.72 12.55 2.74
C GLU A 197 -11.89 14.07 2.98
N PRO A 198 -11.78 14.54 4.24
CA PRO A 198 -11.80 15.95 4.57
C PRO A 198 -10.73 16.73 3.77
N GLY A 199 -11.07 17.93 3.30
CA GLY A 199 -10.14 18.77 2.54
C GLY A 199 -10.14 18.51 1.02
N THR A 200 -10.72 17.41 0.54
CA THR A 200 -10.84 17.10 -0.89
C THR A 200 -11.90 17.99 -1.58
N GLU A 201 -11.85 18.05 -2.90
CA GLU A 201 -12.90 18.77 -3.65
C GLU A 201 -14.26 18.08 -3.52
N PHE A 202 -14.30 16.73 -3.49
CA PHE A 202 -15.54 16.00 -3.28
C PHE A 202 -16.19 16.32 -1.94
N ALA A 203 -15.40 16.43 -0.84
CA ALA A 203 -15.92 16.87 0.45
C ALA A 203 -16.52 18.28 0.37
N ARG A 204 -15.85 19.24 -0.29
CA ARG A 204 -16.36 20.61 -0.49
C ARG A 204 -17.62 20.65 -1.35
N ARG A 205 -17.78 19.74 -2.30
CA ARG A 205 -18.96 19.61 -3.16
C ARG A 205 -20.10 18.86 -2.48
N GLY A 206 -19.92 18.33 -1.26
CA GLY A 206 -20.93 17.57 -0.54
C GLY A 206 -21.24 16.21 -1.19
N VAL A 207 -20.28 15.61 -1.89
CA VAL A 207 -20.43 14.25 -2.41
C VAL A 207 -20.54 13.29 -1.24
N THR A 208 -21.46 12.36 -1.31
CA THR A 208 -21.65 11.30 -0.30
C THR A 208 -21.68 9.94 -0.99
N VAL A 209 -21.28 8.93 -0.29
CA VAL A 209 -21.40 7.53 -0.70
C VAL A 209 -22.37 6.86 0.25
N ASP A 210 -23.25 6.03 -0.28
CA ASP A 210 -24.26 5.31 0.50
C ASP A 210 -23.65 4.00 1.03
N GLU A 211 -23.81 3.72 2.32
CA GLU A 211 -23.24 2.52 2.97
C GLU A 211 -23.76 1.20 2.34
N ASP A 212 -24.98 1.19 1.85
CA ASP A 212 -25.52 0.03 1.14
C ASP A 212 -24.90 -0.12 -0.26
N ASP A 213 -24.51 0.97 -0.93
CA ASP A 213 -23.74 0.93 -2.18
C ASP A 213 -22.31 0.44 -1.95
N GLU A 214 -21.66 0.87 -0.88
CA GLU A 214 -20.35 0.36 -0.48
C GLU A 214 -20.39 -1.16 -0.27
N ARG A 215 -21.34 -1.61 0.54
CA ARG A 215 -21.52 -3.03 0.83
C ARG A 215 -21.84 -3.83 -0.43
N ARG A 216 -22.78 -3.37 -1.26
CA ARG A 216 -23.10 -4.03 -2.53
C ARG A 216 -21.91 -4.09 -3.47
N GLY A 217 -21.16 -2.97 -3.58
CA GLY A 217 -19.95 -2.91 -4.38
C GLY A 217 -18.90 -3.93 -3.95
N PHE A 218 -18.67 -4.05 -2.66
CA PHE A 218 -17.74 -5.01 -2.08
C PHE A 218 -18.18 -6.47 -2.33
N GLU A 219 -19.44 -6.83 -1.97
CA GLU A 219 -19.98 -8.18 -2.16
C GLU A 219 -19.99 -8.58 -3.65
N ARG A 220 -20.35 -7.63 -4.52
CA ARG A 220 -20.37 -7.85 -5.97
C ARG A 220 -18.99 -8.06 -6.55
N THR A 221 -18.00 -7.24 -6.11
CA THR A 221 -16.60 -7.37 -6.54
C THR A 221 -16.05 -8.74 -6.15
N GLU A 222 -16.26 -9.17 -4.90
CA GLU A 222 -15.77 -10.47 -4.44
C GLU A 222 -16.40 -11.64 -5.22
N ALA A 223 -17.71 -11.58 -5.47
CA ALA A 223 -18.42 -12.61 -6.21
C ALA A 223 -17.90 -12.71 -7.66
N LEU A 224 -17.88 -11.59 -8.39
CA LEU A 224 -17.46 -11.57 -9.79
C LEU A 224 -16.00 -11.96 -9.99
N LEU A 225 -15.10 -11.40 -9.19
CA LEU A 225 -13.69 -11.77 -9.28
C LEU A 225 -13.47 -13.22 -8.91
N GLY A 226 -14.22 -13.75 -7.93
CA GLY A 226 -14.22 -15.18 -7.57
C GLY A 226 -14.63 -16.09 -8.72
N GLU A 227 -15.68 -15.74 -9.49
CA GLU A 227 -16.11 -16.46 -10.70
C GLU A 227 -15.01 -16.56 -11.76
N HIS A 228 -14.10 -15.58 -11.78
CA HIS A 228 -12.99 -15.50 -12.73
C HIS A 228 -11.62 -15.97 -12.18
N GLY A 229 -11.62 -16.66 -11.02
CA GLY A 229 -10.41 -17.28 -10.46
C GLY A 229 -9.49 -16.33 -9.70
N PHE A 230 -9.98 -15.17 -9.30
CA PHE A 230 -9.30 -14.29 -8.37
C PHE A 230 -9.70 -14.65 -6.95
N THR A 231 -8.75 -14.48 -6.03
CA THR A 231 -9.00 -14.62 -4.60
C THR A 231 -8.65 -13.32 -3.91
N ARG A 232 -9.54 -12.81 -3.09
CA ARG A 232 -9.22 -11.69 -2.20
C ARG A 232 -8.16 -12.17 -1.20
N TYR A 233 -7.01 -11.53 -1.13
CA TYR A 233 -5.94 -11.92 -0.21
C TYR A 233 -5.77 -10.95 0.95
N GLU A 234 -6.25 -9.71 0.80
CA GLU A 234 -6.35 -8.71 1.86
C GLU A 234 -7.57 -7.80 1.62
N ILE A 235 -7.72 -6.72 2.38
CA ILE A 235 -8.95 -5.94 2.49
C ILE A 235 -9.50 -5.42 1.14
N SER A 236 -8.63 -4.95 0.24
CA SER A 236 -9.02 -4.31 -1.02
C SER A 236 -8.47 -5.02 -2.27
N ASN A 237 -7.59 -6.02 -2.12
CA ASN A 237 -6.85 -6.58 -3.23
C ASN A 237 -7.20 -8.03 -3.53
N TYR A 238 -7.37 -8.30 -4.82
CA TYR A 238 -7.74 -9.59 -5.40
C TYR A 238 -6.69 -10.02 -6.40
N ALA A 239 -6.28 -11.27 -6.39
CA ALA A 239 -5.27 -11.76 -7.31
C ALA A 239 -5.54 -13.19 -7.75
N ARG A 240 -5.08 -13.52 -8.95
CA ARG A 240 -4.88 -14.92 -9.36
C ARG A 240 -3.70 -15.52 -8.60
N PRO A 241 -3.58 -16.84 -8.48
CA PRO A 241 -2.45 -17.48 -7.81
C PRO A 241 -1.10 -16.96 -8.34
N GLY A 242 -0.22 -16.53 -7.42
CA GLY A 242 1.10 -15.98 -7.74
C GLY A 242 1.13 -14.53 -8.26
N GLN A 243 -0.03 -13.84 -8.30
CA GLN A 243 -0.12 -12.45 -8.77
C GLN A 243 -0.31 -11.42 -7.65
N GLN A 244 -0.29 -11.84 -6.39
CA GLN A 244 -0.36 -10.94 -5.25
C GLN A 244 0.80 -9.93 -5.27
N SER A 245 0.55 -8.68 -4.83
CA SER A 245 1.61 -7.69 -4.64
C SER A 245 2.46 -8.08 -3.44
N GLN A 246 3.72 -8.42 -3.68
CA GLN A 246 4.65 -8.82 -2.63
C GLN A 246 5.03 -7.62 -1.75
N HIS A 247 5.08 -6.43 -2.35
CA HIS A 247 5.32 -5.21 -1.60
C HIS A 247 4.19 -4.91 -0.61
N ASN A 248 2.91 -4.97 -1.06
CA ASN A 248 1.75 -4.74 -0.18
C ASN A 248 1.67 -5.82 0.91
N LEU A 249 1.93 -7.09 0.56
CA LEU A 249 1.99 -8.17 1.55
C LEU A 249 3.02 -7.90 2.64
N SER A 250 4.16 -7.26 2.32
CA SER A 250 5.18 -6.94 3.32
C SER A 250 4.64 -6.02 4.42
N TYR A 251 3.81 -5.05 4.07
CA TYR A 251 3.14 -4.16 5.04
C TYR A 251 2.18 -4.95 5.94
N TRP A 252 1.30 -5.75 5.33
CA TRP A 252 0.31 -6.52 6.06
C TRP A 252 0.94 -7.57 7.00
N HIS A 253 2.11 -8.09 6.66
CA HIS A 253 2.90 -8.97 7.52
C HIS A 253 3.73 -8.23 8.58
N GLY A 254 3.64 -6.90 8.67
CA GLY A 254 4.43 -6.10 9.60
C GLY A 254 5.94 -6.22 9.35
N ARG A 255 6.36 -6.29 8.08
CA ARG A 255 7.77 -6.30 7.71
C ARG A 255 8.34 -4.89 7.72
N THR A 256 9.65 -4.80 7.93
CA THR A 256 10.36 -3.52 7.88
C THR A 256 10.57 -3.03 6.45
N TYR A 257 10.50 -1.74 6.25
CA TYR A 257 10.66 -1.09 4.94
C TYR A 257 11.22 0.32 5.10
N LEU A 258 11.91 0.81 4.06
CA LEU A 258 12.33 2.20 3.96
C LEU A 258 11.34 3.00 3.13
N GLY A 259 11.11 4.24 3.56
CA GLY A 259 10.47 5.28 2.77
C GLY A 259 11.50 6.26 2.25
N LEU A 260 11.51 6.51 0.93
CA LEU A 260 12.39 7.44 0.25
C LEU A 260 11.57 8.52 -0.45
N GLY A 261 11.96 9.77 -0.28
CA GLY A 261 11.28 10.91 -0.88
C GLY A 261 10.30 11.63 0.06
N PRO A 262 9.74 12.77 -0.38
CA PRO A 262 8.91 13.64 0.46
C PRO A 262 7.59 12.95 0.84
N GLY A 263 7.20 13.06 2.11
CA GLY A 263 5.97 12.44 2.62
C GLY A 263 6.02 10.91 2.69
N ALA A 264 7.14 10.27 2.35
CA ALA A 264 7.28 8.83 2.46
C ALA A 264 7.33 8.39 3.93
N ALA A 265 6.62 7.32 4.25
CA ALA A 265 6.74 6.64 5.54
C ALA A 265 7.74 5.48 5.42
N GLY A 266 8.45 5.20 6.52
CA GLY A 266 9.32 4.05 6.69
C GLY A 266 9.07 3.37 8.04
N HIS A 267 9.42 2.09 8.15
CA HIS A 267 9.36 1.31 9.38
C HIS A 267 10.54 0.34 9.38
N TYR A 268 11.49 0.55 10.26
CA TYR A 268 12.76 -0.16 10.26
C TYR A 268 13.21 -0.54 11.68
N PRO A 269 14.13 -1.54 11.84
CA PRO A 269 14.62 -1.94 13.15
C PRO A 269 15.31 -0.78 13.87
N ALA A 270 15.06 -0.63 15.16
CA ALA A 270 15.76 0.36 15.97
C ALA A 270 17.24 0.02 16.14
N ALA A 271 18.11 1.02 16.14
CA ALA A 271 19.54 0.84 16.41
C ALA A 271 19.78 0.54 17.90
N GLY A 272 20.31 -0.67 18.21
CA GLY A 272 20.88 -1.05 19.52
C GLY A 272 19.88 -1.40 20.61
N GLY A 273 20.11 -2.44 21.36
CA GLY A 273 19.42 -3.13 22.45
C GLY A 273 18.59 -2.38 23.49
N SER A 274 17.76 -1.45 23.07
CA SER A 274 16.84 -0.67 23.89
C SER A 274 15.47 -1.37 24.00
N ARG A 275 14.55 -0.82 24.82
CA ARG A 275 13.13 -1.23 24.87
C ARG A 275 12.43 -1.02 23.52
N ILE A 276 13.00 -0.19 22.64
CA ILE A 276 12.47 0.15 21.31
C ILE A 276 12.83 -0.98 20.34
N LEU A 277 11.83 -1.53 19.66
CA LEU A 277 12.00 -2.58 18.66
C LEU A 277 12.24 -2.02 17.26
N THR A 278 11.41 -1.07 16.88
CA THR A 278 11.42 -0.47 15.56
C THR A 278 11.22 1.05 15.66
N THR A 279 11.44 1.74 14.55
CA THR A 279 11.14 3.16 14.41
C THR A 279 10.24 3.33 13.20
N ARG A 280 9.11 4.02 13.38
CA ARG A 280 8.36 4.59 12.26
C ARG A 280 8.97 5.95 11.94
N ARG A 281 9.11 6.24 10.66
CA ARG A 281 9.60 7.54 10.20
C ARG A 281 8.64 8.09 9.18
N THR A 282 8.34 9.39 9.28
CA THR A 282 7.60 10.14 8.27
C THR A 282 8.48 11.25 7.74
N ASN A 283 8.71 11.26 6.43
CA ASN A 283 9.46 12.34 5.79
C ASN A 283 8.58 13.60 5.66
N PRO A 284 9.19 14.81 5.71
CA PRO A 284 8.47 16.06 5.51
C PRO A 284 7.87 16.16 4.10
N HIS A 285 6.89 17.04 3.92
CA HIS A 285 6.34 17.36 2.60
C HIS A 285 7.40 18.00 1.68
N LEU A 286 7.15 17.98 0.36
CA LEU A 286 8.16 18.31 -0.66
C LEU A 286 8.95 19.58 -0.38
N HIS A 287 8.31 20.70 -0.04
CA HIS A 287 9.03 21.97 0.16
C HIS A 287 9.95 21.95 1.38
N GLU A 288 9.49 21.39 2.48
CA GLU A 288 10.27 21.22 3.71
C GLU A 288 11.38 20.18 3.51
N TRP A 289 11.07 19.08 2.83
CA TRP A 289 12.02 18.04 2.49
C TRP A 289 13.15 18.56 1.60
N LEU A 290 12.84 19.38 0.57
CA LEU A 290 13.85 20.06 -0.27
C LEU A 290 14.69 21.07 0.52
N ALA A 291 14.09 21.73 1.51
CA ALA A 291 14.81 22.64 2.41
C ALA A 291 15.71 21.91 3.43
N GLY A 292 15.68 20.58 3.48
CA GLY A 292 16.49 19.77 4.38
C GLY A 292 15.90 19.61 5.78
N ALA A 293 14.60 19.83 5.95
CA ALA A 293 13.92 19.53 7.21
C ALA A 293 14.06 18.04 7.57
N ALA A 294 14.25 17.76 8.85
CA ALA A 294 14.31 16.39 9.34
C ALA A 294 12.92 15.74 9.28
N GLY A 295 12.87 14.43 9.00
CA GLY A 295 11.67 13.65 9.18
C GLY A 295 11.37 13.42 10.67
N GLU A 296 10.16 13.03 10.95
CA GLU A 296 9.70 12.69 12.28
C GLU A 296 9.91 11.20 12.55
N ASP A 297 10.61 10.89 13.63
CA ASP A 297 10.87 9.53 14.09
C ASP A 297 9.98 9.23 15.31
N ASP A 298 9.23 8.13 15.22
CA ASP A 298 8.34 7.61 16.26
C ASP A 298 8.89 6.24 16.71
N PRO A 299 9.51 6.16 17.90
CA PRO A 299 10.07 4.93 18.43
C PRO A 299 8.98 4.00 18.94
N ILE A 300 8.94 2.76 18.45
CA ILE A 300 7.91 1.75 18.70
C ILE A 300 8.43 0.69 19.65
N ASP A 301 7.77 0.50 20.77
CA ASP A 301 8.09 -0.57 21.71
C ASP A 301 7.47 -1.93 21.29
N ALA A 302 7.68 -2.96 22.11
CA ALA A 302 7.18 -4.29 21.83
C ALA A 302 5.65 -4.41 21.81
N HIS A 303 4.95 -3.65 22.68
CA HIS A 303 3.48 -3.68 22.73
C HIS A 303 2.86 -2.95 21.54
N GLU A 304 3.37 -1.77 21.23
CA GLU A 304 2.95 -1.02 20.04
C GLU A 304 3.20 -1.81 18.75
N TYR A 305 4.38 -2.44 18.64
CA TYR A 305 4.70 -3.31 17.51
C TYR A 305 3.72 -4.47 17.34
N VAL A 306 3.33 -5.13 18.44
CA VAL A 306 2.33 -6.21 18.41
C VAL A 306 0.96 -5.67 18.02
N THR A 307 0.57 -4.54 18.54
CA THR A 307 -0.73 -3.90 18.22
C THR A 307 -0.81 -3.53 16.74
N ASP A 308 0.25 -2.90 16.20
CA ASP A 308 0.36 -2.60 14.77
C ASP A 308 0.29 -3.86 13.91
N ALA A 309 1.04 -4.90 14.30
CA ALA A 309 1.04 -6.17 13.56
C ALA A 309 -0.31 -6.89 13.60
N LEU A 310 -1.06 -6.81 14.70
CA LEU A 310 -2.43 -7.31 14.80
C LEU A 310 -3.37 -6.50 13.91
N PHE A 311 -3.27 -5.15 13.97
CA PHE A 311 -4.05 -4.25 13.11
C PHE A 311 -3.84 -4.54 11.63
N MET A 312 -2.59 -4.72 11.21
CA MET A 312 -2.26 -5.03 9.81
C MET A 312 -2.61 -6.47 9.45
N GLY A 313 -2.18 -7.45 10.24
CA GLY A 313 -2.29 -8.86 9.91
C GLY A 313 -3.72 -9.40 9.89
N LEU A 314 -4.65 -8.84 10.67
CA LEU A 314 -6.06 -9.22 10.61
C LEU A 314 -6.78 -8.75 9.33
N ARG A 315 -6.14 -7.87 8.53
CA ARG A 315 -6.60 -7.51 7.19
C ARG A 315 -6.21 -8.52 6.12
N LEU A 316 -5.33 -9.47 6.43
CA LEU A 316 -5.02 -10.59 5.56
C LEU A 316 -6.11 -11.67 5.66
N ARG A 317 -6.49 -12.25 4.52
CA ARG A 317 -7.42 -13.40 4.51
C ARG A 317 -6.85 -14.59 5.28
N GLU A 318 -5.55 -14.80 5.18
CA GLU A 318 -4.87 -15.87 5.92
C GLU A 318 -4.64 -15.52 7.39
N GLY A 319 -4.82 -14.25 7.77
CA GLY A 319 -4.52 -13.77 9.12
C GLY A 319 -3.04 -13.79 9.44
N LEU A 320 -2.70 -13.81 10.73
CA LEU A 320 -1.34 -13.76 11.24
C LEU A 320 -1.01 -14.98 12.13
N ASP A 321 0.27 -15.26 12.25
CA ASP A 321 0.82 -16.29 13.13
C ASP A 321 1.24 -15.65 14.45
N VAL A 322 0.50 -15.95 15.54
CA VAL A 322 0.77 -15.35 16.86
C VAL A 322 2.07 -15.86 17.49
N ALA A 323 2.52 -17.06 17.13
CA ALA A 323 3.81 -17.56 17.61
C ALA A 323 4.98 -16.86 16.89
N ASP A 324 4.86 -16.58 15.57
CA ASP A 324 5.82 -15.77 14.85
C ASP A 324 5.88 -14.34 15.40
N LEU A 325 4.73 -13.75 15.66
CA LEU A 325 4.64 -12.40 16.24
C LEU A 325 5.25 -12.37 17.65
N SER A 326 5.05 -13.42 18.46
CA SER A 326 5.67 -13.55 19.78
C SER A 326 7.19 -13.62 19.68
N ARG A 327 7.75 -14.37 18.72
CA ARG A 327 9.21 -14.43 18.51
C ARG A 327 9.78 -13.07 18.09
N ARG A 328 9.10 -12.36 17.20
CA ARG A 328 9.54 -11.05 16.69
C ARG A 328 9.51 -9.98 17.77
N SER A 329 8.47 -9.96 18.59
CA SER A 329 8.28 -8.93 19.62
C SER A 329 8.96 -9.26 20.96
N GLY A 330 9.25 -10.54 21.24
CA GLY A 330 9.69 -11.00 22.55
C GLY A 330 8.57 -11.08 23.60
N LEU A 331 7.30 -10.82 23.21
CA LEU A 331 6.12 -10.91 24.06
C LEU A 331 5.41 -12.24 23.86
N ASP A 332 4.82 -12.80 24.90
CA ASP A 332 3.84 -13.87 24.73
C ASP A 332 2.49 -13.26 24.27
N VAL A 333 2.35 -13.10 22.96
CA VAL A 333 1.17 -12.43 22.35
C VAL A 333 -0.12 -13.16 22.71
N ARG A 334 -0.09 -14.49 22.76
CA ARG A 334 -1.28 -15.28 23.09
C ARG A 334 -1.74 -15.06 24.51
N ALA A 335 -0.82 -14.95 25.46
CA ALA A 335 -1.15 -14.66 26.84
C ALA A 335 -1.53 -13.19 27.05
N ALA A 336 -0.75 -12.26 26.46
CA ALA A 336 -0.97 -10.82 26.62
C ALA A 336 -2.32 -10.37 26.06
N TYR A 337 -2.74 -10.95 24.92
CA TYR A 337 -4.01 -10.60 24.26
C TYR A 337 -5.09 -11.69 24.34
N ALA A 338 -5.01 -12.57 25.36
CA ALA A 338 -5.97 -13.67 25.55
C ALA A 338 -7.43 -13.17 25.66
N ALA A 339 -7.67 -12.06 26.36
CA ALA A 339 -9.01 -11.53 26.59
C ALA A 339 -9.68 -11.07 25.26
N PRO A 340 -9.10 -10.16 24.44
CA PRO A 340 -9.70 -9.75 23.18
C PRO A 340 -9.76 -10.90 22.15
N ILE A 341 -8.78 -11.79 22.11
CA ILE A 341 -8.81 -12.99 21.23
C ILE A 341 -10.03 -13.84 21.58
N ASN A 342 -10.17 -14.26 22.85
CA ASN A 342 -11.24 -15.14 23.28
C ASN A 342 -12.62 -14.49 23.11
N ALA A 343 -12.75 -13.19 23.40
CA ALA A 343 -14.01 -12.46 23.24
C ALA A 343 -14.44 -12.41 21.77
N ASN A 344 -13.52 -12.13 20.85
CA ASN A 344 -13.83 -12.04 19.41
C ASN A 344 -14.05 -13.42 18.79
N VAL A 345 -13.36 -14.47 19.26
CA VAL A 345 -13.65 -15.86 18.87
C VAL A 345 -15.04 -16.27 19.35
N ALA A 346 -15.41 -15.98 20.60
CA ALA A 346 -16.76 -16.28 21.11
C ALA A 346 -17.87 -15.55 20.36
N ARG A 347 -17.60 -14.34 19.83
CA ARG A 347 -18.52 -13.57 18.98
C ARG A 347 -18.56 -14.08 17.53
N GLY A 348 -17.71 -15.03 17.15
CA GLY A 348 -17.58 -15.50 15.77
C GLY A 348 -16.93 -14.53 14.81
N LEU A 349 -16.22 -13.49 15.33
CA LEU A 349 -15.53 -12.48 14.51
C LEU A 349 -14.10 -12.91 14.16
N LEU A 350 -13.46 -13.70 15.03
CA LEU A 350 -12.15 -14.28 14.79
C LEU A 350 -12.18 -15.80 14.87
N THR A 351 -11.21 -16.45 14.27
CA THR A 351 -10.86 -17.84 14.51
C THR A 351 -9.39 -17.93 14.92
N LEU A 352 -9.08 -18.83 15.85
CA LEU A 352 -7.73 -19.20 16.24
C LEU A 352 -7.57 -20.70 16.03
N ASP A 353 -6.79 -21.08 15.00
CA ASP A 353 -6.51 -22.47 14.64
C ASP A 353 -4.99 -22.70 14.82
N GLY A 354 -4.63 -23.46 15.84
CA GLY A 354 -3.24 -23.52 16.29
C GLY A 354 -2.74 -22.12 16.68
N ASP A 355 -1.73 -21.63 15.97
CA ASP A 355 -1.20 -20.28 16.14
C ASP A 355 -1.70 -19.29 15.06
N ARG A 356 -2.60 -19.70 14.18
CA ARG A 356 -3.14 -18.86 13.12
C ARG A 356 -4.39 -18.11 13.60
N LEU A 357 -4.27 -16.82 13.83
CA LEU A 357 -5.35 -15.90 14.15
C LEU A 357 -5.83 -15.19 12.88
N ARG A 358 -7.13 -15.29 12.57
CA ARG A 358 -7.71 -14.66 11.37
C ARG A 358 -9.12 -14.16 11.59
N ALA A 359 -9.51 -13.14 10.86
CA ALA A 359 -10.87 -12.66 10.83
C ALA A 359 -11.78 -13.61 10.04
N THR A 360 -13.00 -13.84 10.54
CA THR A 360 -14.06 -14.51 9.79
C THR A 360 -14.64 -13.57 8.73
N PRO A 361 -15.46 -14.05 7.77
CA PRO A 361 -16.18 -13.15 6.86
C PRO A 361 -16.99 -12.06 7.61
N GLN A 362 -17.64 -12.41 8.71
CA GLN A 362 -18.34 -11.44 9.57
C GLN A 362 -17.36 -10.50 10.30
N GLY A 363 -16.22 -11.03 10.73
CA GLY A 363 -15.17 -10.22 11.39
C GLY A 363 -14.56 -9.17 10.47
N TRP A 364 -14.50 -9.42 9.16
CA TRP A 364 -14.02 -8.45 8.20
C TRP A 364 -14.92 -7.22 8.06
N TRP A 365 -16.25 -7.40 8.15
CA TRP A 365 -17.18 -6.27 8.19
C TRP A 365 -17.05 -5.42 9.46
N LEU A 366 -16.65 -6.06 10.55
CA LEU A 366 -16.52 -5.43 11.87
C LEU A 366 -15.04 -5.26 12.27
N LEU A 367 -14.13 -5.24 11.30
CA LEU A 367 -12.70 -5.31 11.57
C LEU A 367 -12.21 -4.13 12.43
N ASN A 368 -12.69 -2.92 12.17
CA ASN A 368 -12.36 -1.77 13.00
C ASN A 368 -12.75 -1.98 14.47
N ARG A 369 -13.92 -2.60 14.73
CA ARG A 369 -14.35 -2.95 16.08
C ARG A 369 -13.44 -4.01 16.71
N VAL A 370 -13.12 -5.06 15.93
CA VAL A 370 -12.20 -6.11 16.39
C VAL A 370 -10.86 -5.52 16.78
N VAL A 371 -10.30 -4.64 15.95
CA VAL A 371 -9.02 -3.98 16.21
C VAL A 371 -9.09 -3.08 17.45
N THR A 372 -10.17 -2.33 17.64
CA THR A 372 -10.37 -1.51 18.85
C THR A 372 -10.29 -2.35 20.14
N ASP A 373 -10.87 -3.56 20.14
CA ASP A 373 -10.80 -4.45 21.32
C ASP A 373 -9.33 -4.83 21.67
N PHE A 374 -8.42 -4.87 20.69
CA PHE A 374 -6.99 -5.10 20.91
C PHE A 374 -6.25 -3.84 21.37
N LEU A 375 -6.61 -2.67 20.84
CA LEU A 375 -6.04 -1.39 21.28
C LEU A 375 -6.37 -1.13 22.74
N GLU A 376 -7.63 -1.27 23.13
CA GLU A 376 -8.10 -1.07 24.52
C GLU A 376 -7.47 -2.07 25.51
N ALA A 377 -7.06 -3.25 25.04
CA ALA A 377 -6.39 -4.27 25.85
C ALA A 377 -4.88 -4.06 25.99
N SER A 378 -4.29 -3.11 25.24
CA SER A 378 -2.85 -2.84 25.29
C SER A 378 -2.45 -2.29 26.66
N PRO A 379 -1.40 -2.84 27.32
CA PRO A 379 -0.96 -2.35 28.62
C PRO A 379 -0.50 -0.89 28.65
N ALA A 380 -0.15 -0.31 27.50
CA ALA A 380 0.26 1.09 27.39
C ALA A 380 -0.90 2.07 27.72
N GLU A 381 -2.13 1.78 27.31
CA GLU A 381 -3.27 2.63 27.64
C GLU A 381 -3.80 2.46 29.09
N GLN A 382 -3.50 1.31 29.74
CA GLN A 382 -3.87 1.09 31.14
C GLN A 382 -2.99 1.87 32.13
N ALA A 383 -1.82 2.37 31.69
CA ALA A 383 -0.91 3.15 32.54
C ALA A 383 -1.24 4.67 32.56
N GLU A 384 -2.07 5.16 31.63
CA GLU A 384 -2.45 6.58 31.53
C GLU A 384 -3.85 6.89 32.08
N SER A 385 -4.59 5.91 32.61
CA SER A 385 -5.86 6.17 33.30
C SER A 385 -5.58 6.46 34.77
N PRO A 386 -5.91 7.67 35.27
CA PRO A 386 -5.65 8.12 36.66
C PRO A 386 -6.48 7.37 37.72
#